data_a68fe8a4d345e2c7c411d7b64e194aad
#
_entry.id   a68fe8a4d345e2c7c411d7b64e194aad
#
_cell.length_a   1.000
_cell.length_b   1.000
_cell.length_c   1.000
_cell.angle_alpha   90.00
_cell.angle_beta   90.00
_cell.angle_gamma   90.00
#
_symmetry.space_group_name_H-M   'P 1'
#
loop_
_entity.id
_entity.type
_entity.pdbx_description
1 polymer ?
#
loop_
_entity_poly.entity_id
_entity_poly.type
_entity_poly.pdbx_seq_one_letter_code
_entity_poly.pdbx_strand_id
1 'polypeptide(L)'
;ADVEGKTGALAIQMAIDDFGGKVNGMPIELLQADHQNKADIAASKAREWIDTQGLTMLFGGTSSGTGLAMAKVAQEKKRVFIVNGAGSSALTNEQCSPYTVHYAYDTVALAKGTGSAVIARGDKSWFFLTADYAFGQALEADASKVVKEKGGTVVGSVKHPLNTSDFSSFLLQAQNSKAQVLALANAGGDTQNAIKAAKEFGISKTMKMVGLLVFVTDVHSLGLKNTEGLLLTTSWDWNLDDKTRAFGKRFFEKTKRMPTDIQAADYSATMTYLKAVQAAKSIDADTVMAQIKKTPIDDFYAKGFVREDGRFVHDMYLVQVKSPAESKQPWDYYKVVQKLKGEEVFTTKAESKCALWK
;
A
#
# COMPACT_ATOMS: atom_id res chain seq x y z
N ALA A 1 -12.72 7.90 3.31
CA ALA A 1 -12.10 7.60 2.04
C ALA A 1 -11.93 6.10 1.90
N ASP A 2 -12.71 5.54 1.03
CA ASP A 2 -12.76 4.09 0.79
C ASP A 2 -11.77 3.75 -0.34
N VAL A 3 -10.57 3.36 0.01
CA VAL A 3 -9.54 2.97 -0.95
C VAL A 3 -9.77 1.54 -1.44
N GLU A 4 -10.15 0.65 -0.56
CA GLU A 4 -10.44 -0.76 -0.87
C GLU A 4 -11.94 -1.06 -0.85
N GLY A 5 -12.60 -0.75 0.24
CA GLY A 5 -14.02 -0.95 0.47
C GLY A 5 -14.55 -2.31 0.06
N LYS A 6 -15.73 -2.29 -0.50
CA LYS A 6 -16.36 -3.50 -1.03
C LYS A 6 -15.60 -4.13 -2.20
N THR A 7 -14.73 -3.38 -2.88
CA THR A 7 -13.98 -3.86 -4.05
C THR A 7 -12.78 -4.73 -3.66
N GLY A 8 -12.20 -4.54 -2.48
CA GLY A 8 -11.21 -5.47 -1.93
C GLY A 8 -11.81 -6.85 -1.66
N ALA A 9 -12.95 -6.89 -0.98
CA ALA A 9 -13.68 -8.14 -0.75
C ALA A 9 -14.09 -8.82 -2.06
N LEU A 10 -14.44 -8.06 -3.10
CA LEU A 10 -14.73 -8.60 -4.42
C LEU A 10 -13.51 -9.29 -5.04
N ALA A 11 -12.33 -8.69 -4.95
CA ALA A 11 -11.10 -9.29 -5.45
C ALA A 11 -10.76 -10.60 -4.72
N ILE A 12 -10.96 -10.64 -3.40
CA ILE A 12 -10.82 -11.85 -2.59
C ILE A 12 -11.82 -12.93 -3.05
N GLN A 13 -13.08 -12.56 -3.25
CA GLN A 13 -14.10 -13.50 -3.71
C GLN A 13 -13.81 -14.03 -5.11
N MET A 14 -13.29 -13.19 -6.02
CA MET A 14 -12.85 -13.64 -7.35
C MET A 14 -11.77 -14.73 -7.22
N ALA A 15 -10.81 -14.58 -6.32
CA ALA A 15 -9.78 -15.58 -6.08
C ALA A 15 -10.35 -16.87 -5.49
N ILE A 16 -11.27 -16.78 -4.54
CA ILE A 16 -11.97 -17.95 -3.96
C ILE A 16 -12.73 -18.72 -5.05
N ASP A 17 -13.46 -18.01 -5.91
CA ASP A 17 -14.22 -18.61 -7.01
C ASP A 17 -13.29 -19.28 -8.03
N ASP A 18 -12.21 -18.62 -8.43
CA ASP A 18 -11.22 -19.16 -9.36
C ASP A 18 -10.48 -20.37 -8.78
N PHE A 19 -10.30 -20.42 -7.45
CA PHE A 19 -9.72 -21.58 -6.75
C PHE A 19 -10.69 -22.78 -6.68
N GLY A 20 -11.98 -22.56 -6.92
CA GLY A 20 -13.01 -23.60 -6.93
C GLY A 20 -13.92 -23.62 -5.69
N GLY A 21 -13.85 -22.60 -4.83
CA GLY A 21 -14.71 -22.46 -3.66
C GLY A 21 -14.43 -23.42 -2.50
N LYS A 22 -13.44 -24.30 -2.64
CA LYS A 22 -13.05 -25.29 -1.62
C LYS A 22 -11.55 -25.48 -1.58
N VAL A 23 -11.00 -25.79 -0.41
CA VAL A 23 -9.60 -26.19 -0.22
C VAL A 23 -9.54 -27.45 0.63
N ASN A 24 -8.86 -28.49 0.13
CA ASN A 24 -8.78 -29.82 0.78
C ASN A 24 -10.17 -30.36 1.19
N GLY A 25 -11.18 -30.14 0.35
CA GLY A 25 -12.58 -30.57 0.60
C GLY A 25 -13.39 -29.66 1.53
N MET A 26 -12.78 -28.65 2.13
CA MET A 26 -13.44 -27.69 3.01
C MET A 26 -13.97 -26.49 2.22
N PRO A 27 -15.27 -26.14 2.34
CA PRO A 27 -15.78 -24.91 1.74
C PRO A 27 -15.06 -23.66 2.27
N ILE A 28 -14.84 -22.68 1.38
CA ILE A 28 -14.22 -21.41 1.74
C ILE A 28 -15.32 -20.39 1.95
N GLU A 29 -15.34 -19.77 3.12
CA GLU A 29 -16.29 -18.73 3.49
C GLU A 29 -15.55 -17.41 3.72
N LEU A 30 -16.04 -16.31 3.12
CA LEU A 30 -15.54 -14.96 3.33
C LEU A 30 -16.45 -14.20 4.29
N LEU A 31 -15.90 -13.78 5.42
CA LEU A 31 -16.54 -12.84 6.34
C LEU A 31 -16.07 -11.43 6.04
N GLN A 32 -16.97 -10.47 6.11
CA GLN A 32 -16.66 -9.07 5.82
C GLN A 32 -17.28 -8.15 6.86
N ALA A 33 -16.52 -7.13 7.29
CA ALA A 33 -17.01 -6.06 8.16
C ALA A 33 -16.25 -4.76 7.88
N ASP A 34 -16.91 -3.64 8.16
CA ASP A 34 -16.31 -2.32 8.12
C ASP A 34 -15.78 -1.95 9.51
N HIS A 35 -14.49 -1.74 9.64
CA HIS A 35 -13.87 -1.30 10.88
C HIS A 35 -13.90 0.24 11.08
N GLN A 36 -14.47 1.00 10.15
CA GLN A 36 -14.65 2.45 10.23
C GLN A 36 -13.33 3.22 10.50
N ASN A 37 -12.20 2.67 10.08
CA ASN A 37 -10.86 3.18 10.38
C ASN A 37 -10.55 3.31 11.88
N LYS A 38 -11.14 2.45 12.70
CA LYS A 38 -10.94 2.41 14.15
C LYS A 38 -10.24 1.13 14.58
N ALA A 39 -9.10 1.26 15.24
CA ALA A 39 -8.25 0.13 15.63
C ALA A 39 -8.95 -0.82 16.62
N ASP A 40 -9.73 -0.28 17.57
CA ASP A 40 -10.50 -1.04 18.54
C ASP A 40 -11.61 -1.86 17.88
N ILE A 41 -12.32 -1.31 16.90
CA ILE A 41 -13.35 -2.03 16.14
C ILE A 41 -12.71 -3.16 15.33
N ALA A 42 -11.60 -2.88 14.64
CA ALA A 42 -10.86 -3.89 13.87
C ALA A 42 -10.41 -5.07 14.76
N ALA A 43 -9.78 -4.76 15.91
CA ALA A 43 -9.33 -5.77 16.87
C ALA A 43 -10.47 -6.58 17.46
N SER A 44 -11.55 -5.92 17.89
CA SER A 44 -12.72 -6.59 18.48
C SER A 44 -13.40 -7.53 17.49
N LYS A 45 -13.58 -7.08 16.24
CA LYS A 45 -14.20 -7.90 15.19
C LYS A 45 -13.31 -9.09 14.83
N ALA A 46 -12.00 -8.91 14.76
CA ALA A 46 -11.07 -10.00 14.51
C ALA A 46 -11.14 -11.07 15.62
N ARG A 47 -11.15 -10.66 16.90
CA ARG A 47 -11.31 -11.59 18.04
C ARG A 47 -12.65 -12.33 18.00
N GLU A 48 -13.73 -11.60 17.76
CA GLU A 48 -15.06 -12.19 17.63
C GLU A 48 -15.11 -13.31 16.57
N TRP A 49 -14.60 -13.04 15.39
CA TRP A 49 -14.60 -14.04 14.32
C TRP A 49 -13.73 -15.24 14.62
N ILE A 50 -12.56 -15.03 15.23
CA ILE A 50 -11.68 -16.13 15.63
C ILE A 50 -12.34 -16.99 16.73
N ASP A 51 -12.88 -16.35 17.75
CA ASP A 51 -13.38 -17.05 18.94
C ASP A 51 -14.76 -17.69 18.71
N THR A 52 -15.60 -17.11 17.85
CA THR A 52 -17.01 -17.57 17.69
C THR A 52 -17.29 -18.23 16.34
N GLN A 53 -16.50 -17.97 15.31
CA GLN A 53 -16.75 -18.48 13.96
C GLN A 53 -15.59 -19.30 13.38
N GLY A 54 -14.55 -19.53 14.17
CA GLY A 54 -13.42 -20.38 13.76
C GLY A 54 -12.61 -19.80 12.60
N LEU A 55 -12.51 -18.47 12.50
CA LEU A 55 -11.73 -17.82 11.45
C LEU A 55 -10.30 -18.34 11.41
N THR A 56 -9.82 -18.74 10.23
CA THR A 56 -8.48 -19.31 10.03
C THR A 56 -7.47 -18.31 9.54
N MET A 57 -7.90 -17.24 8.87
CA MET A 57 -7.05 -16.20 8.31
C MET A 57 -7.72 -14.83 8.40
N LEU A 58 -6.95 -13.84 8.84
CA LEU A 58 -7.33 -12.43 8.79
C LEU A 58 -6.78 -11.78 7.52
N PHE A 59 -7.58 -10.88 6.97
CA PHE A 59 -7.24 -10.10 5.80
C PHE A 59 -7.72 -8.65 5.99
N GLY A 60 -6.96 -7.66 5.47
CA GLY A 60 -7.39 -6.28 5.52
C GLY A 60 -6.57 -5.41 6.47
N GLY A 61 -7.26 -4.54 7.23
CA GLY A 61 -6.58 -3.49 7.98
C GLY A 61 -6.10 -2.39 7.02
N THR A 62 -7.04 -1.67 6.42
CA THR A 62 -6.78 -0.68 5.36
C THR A 62 -5.86 0.45 5.80
N SER A 63 -5.92 0.86 7.07
CA SER A 63 -5.00 1.84 7.64
C SER A 63 -3.96 1.19 8.55
N SER A 64 -2.82 1.87 8.73
CA SER A 64 -1.74 1.34 9.57
C SER A 64 -2.17 1.10 11.02
N GLY A 65 -3.01 1.96 11.59
CA GLY A 65 -3.54 1.77 12.94
C GLY A 65 -4.38 0.51 13.06
N THR A 66 -5.29 0.27 12.12
CA THR A 66 -6.12 -0.94 12.08
C THR A 66 -5.31 -2.18 11.76
N GLY A 67 -4.36 -2.09 10.81
CA GLY A 67 -3.48 -3.20 10.46
C GLY A 67 -2.59 -3.64 11.62
N LEU A 68 -1.98 -2.72 12.34
CA LEU A 68 -1.16 -3.02 13.52
C LEU A 68 -1.98 -3.65 14.64
N ALA A 69 -3.22 -3.19 14.87
CA ALA A 69 -4.11 -3.77 15.87
C ALA A 69 -4.53 -5.20 15.49
N MET A 70 -4.86 -5.44 14.22
CA MET A 70 -5.18 -6.78 13.72
C MET A 70 -3.99 -7.72 13.78
N ALA A 71 -2.78 -7.24 13.49
CA ALA A 71 -1.54 -8.02 13.59
C ALA A 71 -1.31 -8.54 15.03
N LYS A 72 -1.58 -7.72 16.04
CA LYS A 72 -1.51 -8.14 17.45
C LYS A 72 -2.52 -9.24 17.77
N VAL A 73 -3.76 -9.10 17.33
CA VAL A 73 -4.78 -10.14 17.53
C VAL A 73 -4.38 -11.44 16.84
N ALA A 74 -3.89 -11.35 15.60
CA ALA A 74 -3.42 -12.51 14.85
C ALA A 74 -2.28 -13.24 15.57
N GLN A 75 -1.34 -12.50 16.14
CA GLN A 75 -0.25 -13.06 16.93
C GLN A 75 -0.75 -13.73 18.22
N GLU A 76 -1.60 -13.08 18.99
CA GLU A 76 -2.18 -13.62 20.21
C GLU A 76 -2.98 -14.92 19.97
N LYS A 77 -3.75 -14.94 18.90
CA LYS A 77 -4.65 -16.04 18.53
C LYS A 77 -4.02 -17.07 17.59
N LYS A 78 -2.78 -16.88 17.16
CA LYS A 78 -2.08 -17.71 16.17
C LYS A 78 -2.92 -17.91 14.90
N ARG A 79 -3.15 -16.81 14.20
CA ARG A 79 -3.83 -16.82 12.89
C ARG A 79 -2.97 -16.10 11.86
N VAL A 80 -2.97 -16.61 10.65
CA VAL A 80 -2.33 -15.92 9.53
C VAL A 80 -3.04 -14.60 9.28
N PHE A 81 -2.26 -13.55 9.14
CA PHE A 81 -2.73 -12.22 8.78
C PHE A 81 -1.95 -11.72 7.56
N ILE A 82 -2.64 -11.48 6.46
CA ILE A 82 -2.07 -10.86 5.27
C ILE A 82 -2.63 -9.45 5.12
N VAL A 83 -1.73 -8.49 4.94
CA VAL A 83 -2.09 -7.08 4.88
C VAL A 83 -1.57 -6.42 3.61
N ASN A 84 -2.45 -5.72 2.91
CA ASN A 84 -2.15 -5.00 1.66
C ASN A 84 -2.29 -3.48 1.81
N GLY A 85 -3.36 -3.01 2.43
CA GLY A 85 -3.67 -1.59 2.51
C GLY A 85 -2.88 -0.82 3.55
N ALA A 86 -2.71 -1.37 4.75
CA ALA A 86 -1.90 -0.74 5.78
C ALA A 86 -0.42 -0.67 5.37
N GLY A 87 0.13 0.52 5.32
CA GLY A 87 1.48 0.73 4.75
C GLY A 87 2.62 0.79 5.74
N SER A 88 2.36 0.95 7.05
CA SER A 88 3.43 1.15 8.04
C SER A 88 4.49 0.06 7.97
N SER A 89 5.75 0.46 7.81
CA SER A 89 6.91 -0.44 7.86
C SER A 89 7.05 -1.18 9.19
N ALA A 90 6.44 -0.68 10.26
CA ALA A 90 6.44 -1.32 11.57
C ALA A 90 5.89 -2.76 11.55
N LEU A 91 4.96 -3.07 10.64
CA LEU A 91 4.36 -4.40 10.48
C LEU A 91 5.37 -5.52 10.23
N THR A 92 6.50 -5.23 9.59
CA THR A 92 7.59 -6.17 9.30
C THR A 92 8.93 -5.72 9.87
N ASN A 93 8.93 -4.73 10.75
CA ASN A 93 10.11 -4.22 11.42
C ASN A 93 9.96 -4.37 12.94
N GLU A 94 9.86 -3.28 13.69
CA GLU A 94 9.79 -3.34 15.16
C GLU A 94 8.56 -4.06 15.73
N GLN A 95 7.49 -4.20 14.96
CA GLN A 95 6.27 -4.94 15.34
C GLN A 95 6.05 -6.20 14.48
N CYS A 96 7.11 -6.74 13.91
CA CYS A 96 7.00 -7.97 13.12
C CYS A 96 6.47 -9.15 13.95
N SER A 97 5.75 -10.03 13.29
CA SER A 97 5.10 -11.20 13.89
C SER A 97 5.32 -12.43 13.01
N PRO A 98 5.45 -13.63 13.60
CA PRO A 98 5.54 -14.86 12.83
C PRO A 98 4.32 -15.13 11.92
N TYR A 99 3.20 -14.44 12.17
CA TYR A 99 1.92 -14.68 11.49
C TYR A 99 1.51 -13.59 10.53
N THR A 100 2.25 -12.49 10.44
CA THR A 100 1.93 -11.36 9.55
C THR A 100 2.72 -11.43 8.26
N VAL A 101 2.03 -11.28 7.14
CA VAL A 101 2.62 -11.07 5.81
C VAL A 101 2.24 -9.69 5.31
N HIS A 102 3.22 -8.81 5.10
CA HIS A 102 3.03 -7.51 4.48
C HIS A 102 3.25 -7.64 2.97
N TYR A 103 2.17 -7.59 2.20
CA TYR A 103 2.15 -8.15 0.86
C TYR A 103 2.40 -7.13 -0.25
N ALA A 104 1.69 -5.99 -0.25
CA ALA A 104 1.75 -5.03 -1.34
C ALA A 104 2.95 -4.07 -1.23
N TYR A 105 2.79 -2.96 -0.55
CA TYR A 105 3.81 -1.93 -0.36
C TYR A 105 4.02 -1.68 1.13
N ASP A 106 5.02 -0.88 1.45
CA ASP A 106 5.20 -0.28 2.76
C ASP A 106 5.79 1.13 2.65
N THR A 107 5.83 1.83 3.77
CA THR A 107 6.31 3.20 3.84
C THR A 107 7.78 3.35 3.49
N VAL A 108 8.60 2.33 3.69
CA VAL A 108 10.02 2.32 3.28
C VAL A 108 10.13 2.25 1.75
N ALA A 109 9.38 1.35 1.10
CA ALA A 109 9.41 1.22 -0.36
C ALA A 109 8.90 2.50 -1.05
N LEU A 110 7.83 3.10 -0.53
CA LEU A 110 7.30 4.37 -1.04
C LEU A 110 8.34 5.50 -0.89
N ALA A 111 9.00 5.57 0.25
CA ALA A 111 10.02 6.56 0.54
C ALA A 111 11.28 6.39 -0.34
N LYS A 112 11.82 5.18 -0.41
CA LYS A 112 13.03 4.89 -1.20
C LYS A 112 12.77 5.06 -2.70
N GLY A 113 11.63 4.59 -3.21
CA GLY A 113 11.31 4.67 -4.62
C GLY A 113 11.16 6.10 -5.10
N THR A 114 10.25 6.86 -4.51
CA THR A 114 9.98 8.24 -4.92
C THR A 114 11.03 9.22 -4.42
N GLY A 115 11.42 9.11 -3.14
CA GLY A 115 12.35 10.03 -2.51
C GLY A 115 13.72 10.03 -3.17
N SER A 116 14.28 8.87 -3.43
CA SER A 116 15.59 8.74 -4.10
C SER A 116 15.60 9.36 -5.49
N ALA A 117 14.52 9.14 -6.27
CA ALA A 117 14.42 9.66 -7.63
C ALA A 117 14.30 11.19 -7.68
N VAL A 118 13.53 11.77 -6.77
CA VAL A 118 13.33 13.23 -6.69
C VAL A 118 14.61 13.94 -6.27
N ILE A 119 15.32 13.39 -5.28
CA ILE A 119 16.62 13.96 -4.84
C ILE A 119 17.67 13.85 -5.94
N ALA A 120 17.73 12.73 -6.65
CA ALA A 120 18.65 12.54 -7.76
C ALA A 120 18.45 13.57 -8.89
N ARG A 121 17.26 14.14 -9.01
CA ARG A 121 16.93 15.23 -9.95
C ARG A 121 17.35 16.62 -9.45
N GLY A 122 17.89 16.74 -8.25
CA GLY A 122 18.35 18.00 -7.66
C GLY A 122 17.37 18.66 -6.69
N ASP A 123 16.20 18.10 -6.50
CA ASP A 123 15.16 18.64 -5.61
C ASP A 123 15.40 18.16 -4.16
N LYS A 124 16.26 18.86 -3.43
CA LYS A 124 16.85 18.39 -2.17
C LYS A 124 16.22 18.96 -0.90
N SER A 125 15.52 20.09 -0.95
CA SER A 125 14.87 20.67 0.22
C SER A 125 13.39 20.33 0.25
N TRP A 126 12.96 19.66 1.33
CA TRP A 126 11.64 19.05 1.44
C TRP A 126 10.83 19.63 2.60
N PHE A 127 9.56 19.88 2.37
CA PHE A 127 8.56 20.17 3.39
C PHE A 127 7.47 19.08 3.34
N PHE A 128 7.13 18.50 4.50
CA PHE A 128 6.11 17.46 4.58
C PHE A 128 4.75 18.02 4.99
N LEU A 129 3.73 17.62 4.25
CA LEU A 129 2.33 17.78 4.63
C LEU A 129 1.79 16.41 4.99
N THR A 130 1.59 16.18 6.29
CA THR A 130 1.43 14.84 6.87
C THR A 130 0.06 14.67 7.53
N ALA A 131 -0.65 13.61 7.17
CA ALA A 131 -1.87 13.24 7.89
C ALA A 131 -1.53 12.75 9.30
N ASP A 132 -2.21 13.28 10.30
CA ASP A 132 -1.93 13.02 11.71
C ASP A 132 -2.52 11.70 12.20
N TYR A 133 -1.97 10.59 11.70
CA TYR A 133 -2.28 9.23 12.14
C TYR A 133 -1.08 8.30 11.86
N ALA A 134 -1.16 7.04 12.29
CA ALA A 134 -0.03 6.11 12.25
C ALA A 134 0.66 5.99 10.88
N PHE A 135 -0.12 5.93 9.80
CA PHE A 135 0.43 5.84 8.44
C PHE A 135 1.19 7.11 8.04
N GLY A 136 0.59 8.28 8.21
CA GLY A 136 1.23 9.55 7.85
C GLY A 136 2.54 9.75 8.62
N GLN A 137 2.55 9.46 9.89
CA GLN A 137 3.73 9.56 10.76
C GLN A 137 4.84 8.60 10.32
N ALA A 138 4.51 7.34 10.02
CA ALA A 138 5.47 6.36 9.53
C ALA A 138 6.06 6.78 8.17
N LEU A 139 5.21 7.24 7.26
CA LEU A 139 5.62 7.67 5.92
C LEU A 139 6.53 8.90 5.97
N GLU A 140 6.20 9.90 6.79
CA GLU A 140 7.07 11.07 7.00
C GLU A 140 8.42 10.67 7.59
N ALA A 141 8.42 9.78 8.59
CA ALA A 141 9.65 9.31 9.23
C ALA A 141 10.56 8.57 8.24
N ASP A 142 10.01 7.62 7.49
CA ASP A 142 10.77 6.84 6.51
C ASP A 142 11.24 7.72 5.35
N ALA A 143 10.42 8.63 4.84
CA ALA A 143 10.80 9.56 3.79
C ALA A 143 11.85 10.57 4.25
N SER A 144 11.73 11.10 5.47
CA SER A 144 12.72 12.01 6.07
C SER A 144 14.08 11.35 6.19
N LYS A 145 14.12 10.08 6.57
CA LYS A 145 15.36 9.30 6.63
C LYS A 145 16.01 9.19 5.24
N VAL A 146 15.25 8.83 4.22
CA VAL A 146 15.75 8.73 2.84
C VAL A 146 16.26 10.08 2.35
N VAL A 147 15.53 11.17 2.58
CA VAL A 147 15.94 12.52 2.19
C VAL A 147 17.31 12.86 2.77
N LYS A 148 17.49 12.64 4.07
CA LYS A 148 18.76 12.93 4.78
C LYS A 148 19.91 12.03 4.29
N GLU A 149 19.67 10.75 4.15
CA GLU A 149 20.68 9.78 3.68
C GLU A 149 21.15 10.04 2.24
N LYS A 150 20.28 10.60 1.41
CA LYS A 150 20.58 10.96 0.02
C LYS A 150 21.12 12.39 -0.15
N GLY A 151 21.42 13.08 0.94
CA GLY A 151 22.00 14.42 0.92
C GLY A 151 20.99 15.56 0.77
N GLY A 152 19.72 15.30 1.01
CA GLY A 152 18.69 16.33 1.07
C GLY A 152 18.47 16.86 2.49
N THR A 153 17.58 17.85 2.60
CA THR A 153 17.25 18.54 3.86
C THR A 153 15.75 18.57 4.05
N VAL A 154 15.28 18.20 5.23
CA VAL A 154 13.91 18.43 5.65
C VAL A 154 13.84 19.79 6.32
N VAL A 155 13.19 20.75 5.65
CA VAL A 155 13.12 22.15 6.13
C VAL A 155 11.92 22.41 7.03
N GLY A 156 10.97 21.47 7.08
CA GLY A 156 9.82 21.55 7.96
C GLY A 156 8.75 20.51 7.65
N SER A 157 7.77 20.49 8.51
CA SER A 157 6.57 19.66 8.33
C SER A 157 5.37 20.29 9.05
N VAL A 158 4.18 19.95 8.60
CA VAL A 158 2.92 20.28 9.26
C VAL A 158 1.99 19.08 9.22
N LYS A 159 1.26 18.86 10.30
CA LYS A 159 0.27 17.78 10.39
C LYS A 159 -1.13 18.32 10.18
N HIS A 160 -1.93 17.58 9.44
CA HIS A 160 -3.35 17.87 9.25
C HIS A 160 -4.22 16.73 9.79
N PRO A 161 -5.42 17.03 10.29
CA PRO A 161 -6.38 16.01 10.69
C PRO A 161 -6.80 15.13 9.50
N LEU A 162 -7.24 13.91 9.78
CA LEU A 162 -7.90 13.08 8.76
C LEU A 162 -9.19 13.75 8.26
N ASN A 163 -9.49 13.53 6.99
CA ASN A 163 -10.64 14.09 6.29
C ASN A 163 -10.62 15.64 6.25
N THR A 164 -9.45 16.23 6.09
CA THR A 164 -9.29 17.65 5.90
C THR A 164 -9.88 18.09 4.57
N SER A 165 -10.75 19.07 4.58
CA SER A 165 -11.33 19.69 3.38
C SER A 165 -10.64 20.98 2.96
N ASP A 166 -10.16 21.77 3.92
CA ASP A 166 -9.46 23.03 3.69
C ASP A 166 -7.98 22.92 4.06
N PHE A 167 -7.14 22.93 3.04
CA PHE A 167 -5.68 22.86 3.17
C PHE A 167 -4.99 24.22 3.14
N SER A 168 -5.72 25.33 3.09
CA SER A 168 -5.18 26.68 2.87
C SER A 168 -4.06 27.04 3.84
N SER A 169 -4.28 26.87 5.14
CA SER A 169 -3.29 27.23 6.17
C SER A 169 -2.05 26.32 6.14
N PHE A 170 -2.24 25.05 5.84
CA PHE A 170 -1.15 24.09 5.71
C PHE A 170 -0.29 24.39 4.50
N LEU A 171 -0.90 24.71 3.36
CA LEU A 171 -0.20 25.07 2.13
C LEU A 171 0.54 26.41 2.25
N LEU A 172 0.00 27.37 3.00
CA LEU A 172 0.69 28.62 3.29
C LEU A 172 1.98 28.37 4.08
N GLN A 173 1.95 27.50 5.07
CA GLN A 173 3.16 27.09 5.82
C GLN A 173 4.18 26.43 4.90
N ALA A 174 3.75 25.54 4.03
CA ALA A 174 4.62 24.90 3.03
C ALA A 174 5.28 25.94 2.12
N GLN A 175 4.50 26.88 1.60
CA GLN A 175 4.99 27.94 0.71
C GLN A 175 6.00 28.85 1.42
N ASN A 176 5.72 29.22 2.67
CA ASN A 176 6.61 30.05 3.47
C ASN A 176 7.95 29.36 3.81
N SER A 177 7.99 28.05 3.80
CA SER A 177 9.21 27.28 4.02
C SER A 177 10.25 27.45 2.90
N LYS A 178 9.82 27.87 1.72
CA LYS A 178 10.61 27.95 0.48
C LYS A 178 11.30 26.65 0.08
N ALA A 179 10.76 25.50 0.52
CA ALA A 179 11.25 24.20 0.11
C ALA A 179 11.07 24.00 -1.40
N GLN A 180 11.96 23.23 -2.02
CA GLN A 180 11.83 22.84 -3.43
C GLN A 180 10.69 21.81 -3.62
N VAL A 181 10.44 20.98 -2.60
CA VAL A 181 9.48 19.87 -2.66
C VAL A 181 8.43 20.01 -1.57
N LEU A 182 7.16 19.90 -1.96
CA LEU A 182 6.04 19.60 -1.06
C LEU A 182 5.74 18.11 -1.14
N ALA A 183 6.06 17.38 -0.08
CA ALA A 183 5.83 15.95 0.01
C ALA A 183 4.54 15.66 0.76
N LEU A 184 3.62 14.98 0.10
CA LEU A 184 2.32 14.60 0.65
C LEU A 184 2.43 13.24 1.33
N ALA A 185 2.46 13.24 2.67
CA ALA A 185 2.46 12.05 3.50
C ALA A 185 1.04 11.76 4.02
N ASN A 186 0.14 11.49 3.09
CA ASN A 186 -1.28 11.22 3.29
C ASN A 186 -1.78 10.23 2.23
N ALA A 187 -3.07 9.96 2.20
CA ALA A 187 -3.68 9.02 1.25
C ALA A 187 -5.15 9.35 0.96
N GLY A 188 -5.66 8.84 -0.15
CA GLY A 188 -7.06 8.92 -0.53
C GLY A 188 -7.58 10.35 -0.63
N GLY A 189 -8.74 10.63 -0.02
CA GLY A 189 -9.39 11.94 -0.10
C GLY A 189 -8.53 13.10 0.39
N ASP A 190 -7.70 12.90 1.40
CA ASP A 190 -6.78 13.94 1.89
C ASP A 190 -5.72 14.28 0.85
N THR A 191 -5.16 13.28 0.17
CA THR A 191 -4.23 13.48 -0.95
C THR A 191 -4.90 14.21 -2.11
N GLN A 192 -6.10 13.79 -2.48
CA GLN A 192 -6.86 14.43 -3.57
C GLN A 192 -7.16 15.90 -3.26
N ASN A 193 -7.64 16.20 -2.06
CA ASN A 193 -7.94 17.56 -1.63
C ASN A 193 -6.67 18.43 -1.55
N ALA A 194 -5.56 17.88 -1.06
CA ALA A 194 -4.30 18.59 -1.01
C ALA A 194 -3.76 18.93 -2.40
N ILE A 195 -3.80 17.98 -3.35
CA ILE A 195 -3.37 18.20 -4.74
C ILE A 195 -4.23 19.29 -5.40
N LYS A 196 -5.54 19.19 -5.26
CA LYS A 196 -6.48 20.16 -5.82
C LYS A 196 -6.22 21.55 -5.26
N ALA A 197 -6.15 21.68 -3.95
CA ALA A 197 -5.88 22.96 -3.28
C ALA A 197 -4.51 23.55 -3.68
N ALA A 198 -3.46 22.74 -3.70
CA ALA A 198 -2.13 23.18 -4.11
C ALA A 198 -2.11 23.75 -5.53
N LYS A 199 -2.89 23.16 -6.44
CA LYS A 199 -3.03 23.67 -7.80
C LYS A 199 -3.79 24.97 -7.85
N GLU A 200 -4.89 25.08 -7.12
CA GLU A 200 -5.69 26.32 -7.00
C GLU A 200 -4.87 27.50 -6.43
N PHE A 201 -4.04 27.23 -5.44
CA PHE A 201 -3.14 28.21 -4.83
C PHE A 201 -1.86 28.50 -5.64
N GLY A 202 -1.65 27.79 -6.74
CA GLY A 202 -0.48 27.98 -7.59
C GLY A 202 0.84 27.49 -6.96
N ILE A 203 0.79 26.63 -5.96
CA ILE A 203 1.98 26.04 -5.28
C ILE A 203 2.90 25.34 -6.28
N SER A 204 2.33 24.65 -7.26
CA SER A 204 3.08 23.93 -8.29
C SER A 204 3.97 24.80 -9.18
N LYS A 205 3.81 26.13 -9.11
CA LYS A 205 4.68 27.10 -9.82
C LYS A 205 6.01 27.32 -9.12
N THR A 206 6.06 27.09 -7.81
CA THR A 206 7.22 27.39 -6.95
C THR A 206 7.78 26.15 -6.25
N MET A 207 7.00 25.12 -6.08
CA MET A 207 7.39 23.86 -5.43
C MET A 207 7.01 22.67 -6.31
N LYS A 208 7.86 21.64 -6.33
CA LYS A 208 7.50 20.35 -6.91
C LYS A 208 6.65 19.59 -5.91
N MET A 209 5.50 19.12 -6.35
CA MET A 209 4.64 18.29 -5.51
C MET A 209 4.95 16.81 -5.72
N VAL A 210 5.06 16.07 -4.63
CA VAL A 210 5.33 14.63 -4.60
C VAL A 210 4.23 13.94 -3.79
N GLY A 211 3.52 13.03 -4.42
CA GLY A 211 2.58 12.14 -3.73
C GLY A 211 3.28 10.86 -3.31
N LEU A 212 3.46 10.65 -2.01
CA LEU A 212 4.14 9.45 -1.52
C LEU A 212 3.25 8.21 -1.57
N LEU A 213 1.93 8.37 -1.46
CA LEU A 213 0.97 7.31 -1.75
C LEU A 213 -0.17 7.84 -2.60
N VAL A 214 -0.19 7.43 -3.86
CA VAL A 214 -1.22 7.81 -4.84
C VAL A 214 -1.67 6.55 -5.58
N PHE A 215 -2.97 6.39 -5.72
CA PHE A 215 -3.57 5.29 -6.46
C PHE A 215 -4.06 5.75 -7.84
N VAL A 216 -4.18 4.83 -8.76
CA VAL A 216 -4.74 5.11 -10.10
C VAL A 216 -6.16 5.70 -10.01
N THR A 217 -6.91 5.35 -8.99
CA THR A 217 -8.24 5.90 -8.70
C THR A 217 -8.19 7.36 -8.23
N ASP A 218 -7.13 7.78 -7.56
CA ASP A 218 -6.93 9.20 -7.21
C ASP A 218 -6.68 10.04 -8.46
N VAL A 219 -5.83 9.53 -9.36
CA VAL A 219 -5.58 10.19 -10.65
C VAL A 219 -6.85 10.27 -11.48
N HIS A 220 -7.65 9.19 -11.51
CA HIS A 220 -8.93 9.18 -12.20
C HIS A 220 -9.90 10.22 -11.65
N SER A 221 -9.98 10.35 -10.33
CA SER A 221 -10.84 11.33 -9.64
C SER A 221 -10.43 12.78 -9.91
N LEU A 222 -9.12 13.05 -9.92
CA LEU A 222 -8.57 14.40 -10.12
C LEU A 222 -8.47 14.80 -11.59
N GLY A 223 -8.31 13.82 -12.48
CA GLY A 223 -8.04 14.03 -13.89
C GLY A 223 -6.57 14.31 -14.19
N LEU A 224 -6.15 13.98 -15.41
CA LEU A 224 -4.75 14.10 -15.85
C LEU A 224 -4.24 15.54 -15.83
N LYS A 225 -5.07 16.54 -16.15
CA LYS A 225 -4.66 17.94 -16.08
C LYS A 225 -4.20 18.41 -14.69
N ASN A 226 -4.74 17.77 -13.65
CA ASN A 226 -4.41 18.12 -12.27
C ASN A 226 -3.26 17.27 -11.71
N THR A 227 -2.89 16.19 -12.38
CA THR A 227 -1.94 15.19 -11.87
C THR A 227 -0.78 14.91 -12.81
N GLU A 228 -0.80 15.42 -14.04
CA GLU A 228 0.27 15.19 -15.01
C GLU A 228 1.66 15.52 -14.45
N GLY A 229 2.62 14.64 -14.72
CA GLY A 229 4.00 14.81 -14.26
C GLY A 229 4.24 14.35 -12.83
N LEU A 230 3.21 14.02 -12.04
CA LEU A 230 3.35 13.53 -10.68
C LEU A 230 4.15 12.21 -10.68
N LEU A 231 5.18 12.14 -9.86
CA LEU A 231 5.94 10.92 -9.60
C LEU A 231 5.38 10.19 -8.39
N LEU A 232 5.25 8.88 -8.50
CA LEU A 232 4.83 8.01 -7.41
C LEU A 232 5.42 6.61 -7.56
N THR A 233 5.44 5.86 -6.47
CA THR A 233 5.85 4.46 -6.44
C THR A 233 4.61 3.59 -6.23
N THR A 234 4.47 2.54 -7.04
CA THR A 234 3.38 1.57 -6.94
C THR A 234 3.92 0.15 -7.04
N SER A 235 3.22 -0.80 -6.44
CA SER A 235 3.58 -2.21 -6.55
C SER A 235 3.10 -2.87 -7.83
N TRP A 236 2.09 -2.28 -8.48
CA TRP A 236 1.45 -2.87 -9.65
C TRP A 236 0.60 -1.83 -10.40
N ASP A 237 0.43 -2.02 -11.71
CA ASP A 237 -0.55 -1.30 -12.51
C ASP A 237 -1.23 -2.26 -13.47
N TRP A 238 -2.49 -1.98 -13.81
CA TRP A 238 -3.27 -2.85 -14.68
C TRP A 238 -2.72 -2.93 -16.12
N ASN A 239 -1.92 -1.97 -16.53
CA ASN A 239 -1.41 -1.83 -17.90
C ASN A 239 0.10 -2.10 -18.04
N LEU A 240 0.65 -3.03 -17.26
CA LEU A 240 2.07 -3.41 -17.35
C LEU A 240 2.33 -4.44 -18.44
N ASP A 241 1.47 -5.45 -18.54
CA ASP A 241 1.59 -6.55 -19.50
C ASP A 241 0.22 -7.20 -19.77
N ASP A 242 0.21 -8.27 -20.58
CA ASP A 242 -1.04 -8.95 -20.94
C ASP A 242 -1.74 -9.59 -19.76
N LYS A 243 -0.99 -10.10 -18.77
CA LYS A 243 -1.57 -10.72 -17.57
C LYS A 243 -2.22 -9.67 -16.66
N THR A 244 -1.57 -8.53 -16.46
CA THR A 244 -2.14 -7.43 -15.67
C THR A 244 -3.37 -6.85 -16.35
N ARG A 245 -3.35 -6.70 -17.66
CA ARG A 245 -4.51 -6.24 -18.45
C ARG A 245 -5.68 -7.22 -18.39
N ALA A 246 -5.42 -8.51 -18.42
CA ALA A 246 -6.48 -9.53 -18.30
C ALA A 246 -7.19 -9.47 -16.95
N PHE A 247 -6.45 -9.33 -15.85
CA PHE A 247 -7.04 -9.12 -14.52
C PHE A 247 -7.81 -7.80 -14.44
N GLY A 248 -7.23 -6.72 -14.94
CA GLY A 248 -7.85 -5.41 -14.98
C GLY A 248 -9.19 -5.42 -15.71
N LYS A 249 -9.27 -6.09 -16.85
CA LYS A 249 -10.50 -6.25 -17.62
C LYS A 249 -11.59 -6.99 -16.83
N ARG A 250 -11.25 -8.12 -16.21
CA ARG A 250 -12.20 -8.90 -15.39
C ARG A 250 -12.75 -8.09 -14.22
N PHE A 251 -11.88 -7.36 -13.54
CA PHE A 251 -12.26 -6.49 -12.43
C PHE A 251 -13.15 -5.33 -12.90
N PHE A 252 -12.78 -4.69 -14.02
CA PHE A 252 -13.55 -3.60 -14.60
C PHE A 252 -14.95 -4.02 -15.04
N GLU A 253 -15.12 -5.20 -15.59
CA GLU A 253 -16.44 -5.73 -15.98
C GLU A 253 -17.40 -5.79 -14.78
N LYS A 254 -16.88 -6.07 -13.59
CA LYS A 254 -17.65 -6.17 -12.35
C LYS A 254 -17.88 -4.83 -11.63
N THR A 255 -16.91 -3.92 -11.72
CA THR A 255 -16.89 -2.70 -10.88
C THR A 255 -17.02 -1.41 -11.67
N LYS A 256 -16.80 -1.44 -12.97
CA LYS A 256 -16.65 -0.27 -13.87
C LYS A 256 -15.49 0.66 -13.46
N ARG A 257 -14.52 0.10 -12.73
CA ARG A 257 -13.29 0.78 -12.31
C ARG A 257 -12.11 -0.15 -12.52
N MET A 258 -10.95 0.40 -12.87
CA MET A 258 -9.72 -0.39 -12.86
C MET A 258 -9.27 -0.68 -11.44
N PRO A 259 -8.69 -1.86 -11.18
CA PRO A 259 -8.15 -2.18 -9.87
C PRO A 259 -6.91 -1.34 -9.58
N THR A 260 -6.73 -1.00 -8.31
CA THR A 260 -5.46 -0.53 -7.78
C THR A 260 -4.52 -1.71 -7.53
N ASP A 261 -3.29 -1.42 -7.16
CA ASP A 261 -2.34 -2.44 -6.71
C ASP A 261 -2.84 -3.19 -5.46
N ILE A 262 -3.68 -2.56 -4.63
CA ILE A 262 -4.26 -3.22 -3.45
C ILE A 262 -5.23 -4.33 -3.85
N GLN A 263 -6.19 -4.08 -4.75
CA GLN A 263 -7.12 -5.12 -5.18
C GLN A 263 -6.42 -6.25 -5.95
N ALA A 264 -5.41 -5.93 -6.75
CA ALA A 264 -4.59 -6.94 -7.41
C ALA A 264 -3.84 -7.80 -6.38
N ALA A 265 -3.28 -7.17 -5.34
CA ALA A 265 -2.64 -7.86 -4.23
C ALA A 265 -3.63 -8.71 -3.42
N ASP A 266 -4.86 -8.23 -3.21
CA ASP A 266 -5.90 -8.98 -2.50
C ASP A 266 -6.22 -10.31 -3.18
N TYR A 267 -6.34 -10.30 -4.49
CA TYR A 267 -6.53 -11.53 -5.27
C TYR A 267 -5.30 -12.45 -5.14
N SER A 268 -4.11 -11.93 -5.39
CA SER A 268 -2.86 -12.68 -5.33
C SER A 268 -2.59 -13.28 -3.95
N ALA A 269 -2.78 -12.50 -2.89
CA ALA A 269 -2.58 -12.93 -1.51
C ALA A 269 -3.57 -14.03 -1.10
N THR A 270 -4.82 -13.93 -1.54
CA THR A 270 -5.83 -14.97 -1.31
C THR A 270 -5.40 -16.28 -1.97
N MET A 271 -4.96 -16.23 -3.23
CA MET A 271 -4.44 -17.40 -3.93
C MET A 271 -3.21 -17.99 -3.23
N THR A 272 -2.29 -17.15 -2.78
CA THR A 272 -1.09 -17.57 -2.05
C THR A 272 -1.46 -18.32 -0.77
N TYR A 273 -2.39 -17.79 0.01
CA TYR A 273 -2.88 -18.45 1.22
C TYR A 273 -3.55 -19.80 0.92
N LEU A 274 -4.47 -19.83 -0.04
CA LEU A 274 -5.20 -21.05 -0.38
C LEU A 274 -4.28 -22.15 -0.93
N LYS A 275 -3.32 -21.79 -1.77
CA LYS A 275 -2.29 -22.73 -2.26
C LYS A 275 -1.41 -23.26 -1.13
N ALA A 276 -1.09 -22.43 -0.14
CA ALA A 276 -0.31 -22.85 1.01
C ALA A 276 -1.08 -23.82 1.89
N VAL A 277 -2.36 -23.56 2.17
CA VAL A 277 -3.25 -24.47 2.89
C VAL A 277 -3.38 -25.80 2.14
N GLN A 278 -3.56 -25.74 0.82
CA GLN A 278 -3.66 -26.95 -0.02
C GLN A 278 -2.40 -27.80 0.04
N ALA A 279 -1.24 -27.19 -0.12
CA ALA A 279 0.06 -27.88 -0.12
C ALA A 279 0.43 -28.43 1.26
N ALA A 280 0.15 -27.66 2.32
CA ALA A 280 0.42 -28.07 3.70
C ALA A 280 -0.59 -29.08 4.23
N LYS A 281 -1.74 -29.25 3.58
CA LYS A 281 -2.87 -30.07 4.04
C LYS A 281 -3.29 -29.74 5.48
N SER A 282 -3.20 -28.46 5.83
CA SER A 282 -3.45 -27.95 7.17
C SER A 282 -3.93 -26.50 7.11
N ILE A 283 -4.73 -26.11 8.11
CA ILE A 283 -5.12 -24.71 8.38
C ILE A 283 -4.37 -24.14 9.60
N ASP A 284 -3.51 -24.94 10.22
CA ASP A 284 -2.67 -24.50 11.33
C ASP A 284 -1.76 -23.35 10.89
N ALA A 285 -1.80 -22.24 11.64
CA ALA A 285 -1.11 -21.02 11.24
C ALA A 285 0.42 -21.19 11.15
N ASP A 286 1.04 -21.91 12.08
CA ASP A 286 2.50 -22.17 12.03
C ASP A 286 2.88 -22.96 10.79
N THR A 287 2.11 -24.01 10.48
CA THR A 287 2.31 -24.85 9.31
C THR A 287 2.10 -24.08 7.99
N VAL A 288 1.03 -23.30 7.92
CA VAL A 288 0.72 -22.50 6.73
C VAL A 288 1.75 -21.39 6.51
N MET A 289 2.18 -20.70 7.56
CA MET A 289 3.23 -19.68 7.46
C MET A 289 4.57 -20.28 7.00
N ALA A 290 4.94 -21.44 7.51
CA ALA A 290 6.14 -22.15 7.03
C ALA A 290 6.03 -22.48 5.54
N GLN A 291 4.87 -22.92 5.08
CA GLN A 291 4.61 -23.19 3.67
C GLN A 291 4.69 -21.94 2.80
N ILE A 292 4.12 -20.81 3.26
CA ILE A 292 4.18 -19.52 2.55
C ILE A 292 5.63 -19.07 2.40
N LYS A 293 6.42 -19.11 3.47
CA LYS A 293 7.81 -18.62 3.46
C LYS A 293 8.76 -19.43 2.58
N LYS A 294 8.50 -20.72 2.39
CA LYS A 294 9.34 -21.58 1.53
C LYS A 294 8.90 -21.64 0.07
N THR A 295 7.73 -21.10 -0.27
CA THR A 295 7.16 -21.22 -1.62
C THR A 295 7.31 -19.90 -2.36
N PRO A 296 8.07 -19.83 -3.46
CA PRO A 296 8.11 -18.65 -4.31
C PRO A 296 6.74 -18.30 -4.85
N ILE A 297 6.49 -17.01 -4.99
CA ILE A 297 5.26 -16.45 -5.60
C ILE A 297 5.63 -15.98 -6.99
N ASP A 298 4.85 -16.38 -8.00
CA ASP A 298 5.00 -15.96 -9.38
C ASP A 298 3.62 -15.96 -10.05
N ASP A 299 3.01 -14.79 -10.12
CA ASP A 299 1.69 -14.61 -10.72
C ASP A 299 1.58 -13.27 -11.46
N PHE A 300 0.36 -12.91 -11.90
CA PHE A 300 0.13 -11.63 -12.60
C PHE A 300 0.45 -10.41 -11.74
N TYR A 301 0.40 -10.55 -10.41
CA TYR A 301 0.66 -9.44 -9.49
C TYR A 301 2.16 -9.21 -9.33
N ALA A 302 2.91 -10.23 -8.93
CA ALA A 302 4.32 -10.08 -8.66
C ALA A 302 5.07 -11.42 -8.65
N LYS A 303 6.39 -11.32 -8.72
CA LYS A 303 7.32 -12.43 -8.57
C LYS A 303 8.25 -12.14 -7.40
N GLY A 304 8.35 -13.09 -6.47
CA GLY A 304 9.22 -12.93 -5.31
C GLY A 304 8.97 -13.98 -4.24
N PHE A 305 9.26 -13.62 -3.00
CA PHE A 305 9.19 -14.52 -1.86
C PHE A 305 8.87 -13.76 -0.57
N VAL A 306 8.33 -14.46 0.42
CA VAL A 306 8.08 -13.92 1.75
C VAL A 306 9.28 -14.18 2.66
N ARG A 307 9.88 -13.10 3.17
CA ARG A 307 11.04 -13.12 4.07
C ARG A 307 10.67 -13.58 5.49
N GLU A 308 11.69 -13.83 6.30
CA GLU A 308 11.54 -14.17 7.72
C GLU A 308 10.80 -13.10 8.52
N ASP A 309 10.96 -11.82 8.16
CA ASP A 309 10.26 -10.70 8.79
C ASP A 309 8.79 -10.55 8.35
N GLY A 310 8.33 -11.35 7.41
CA GLY A 310 6.98 -11.32 6.87
C GLY A 310 6.78 -10.42 5.65
N ARG A 311 7.82 -9.68 5.21
CA ARG A 311 7.72 -8.89 3.98
C ARG A 311 7.70 -9.79 2.74
N PHE A 312 6.69 -9.64 1.88
CA PHE A 312 6.73 -10.17 0.53
C PHE A 312 7.65 -9.29 -0.32
N VAL A 313 8.82 -9.80 -0.66
CA VAL A 313 9.82 -9.07 -1.45
C VAL A 313 9.53 -9.28 -2.93
N HIS A 314 9.19 -8.20 -3.61
CA HIS A 314 8.92 -8.13 -5.04
C HIS A 314 9.36 -6.78 -5.58
N ASP A 315 9.48 -6.68 -6.90
CA ASP A 315 9.80 -5.41 -7.53
C ASP A 315 8.65 -4.41 -7.34
N MET A 316 9.02 -3.14 -7.31
CA MET A 316 8.13 -2.00 -7.33
C MET A 316 8.36 -1.20 -8.62
N TYR A 317 7.51 -0.22 -8.87
CA TYR A 317 7.58 0.61 -10.06
C TYR A 317 7.56 2.09 -9.68
N LEU A 318 8.56 2.84 -10.14
CA LEU A 318 8.48 4.29 -10.17
C LEU A 318 7.75 4.67 -11.46
N VAL A 319 6.64 5.35 -11.31
CA VAL A 319 5.82 5.78 -12.43
C VAL A 319 5.63 7.29 -12.43
N GLN A 320 5.36 7.84 -13.59
CA GLN A 320 4.98 9.24 -13.77
C GLN A 320 3.58 9.29 -14.38
N VAL A 321 2.75 10.16 -13.86
CA VAL A 321 1.42 10.39 -14.41
C VAL A 321 1.56 11.05 -15.79
N LYS A 322 0.91 10.46 -16.79
CA LYS A 322 0.88 10.94 -18.17
C LYS A 322 0.17 12.30 -18.28
N SER A 323 0.57 13.07 -19.29
CA SER A 323 -0.26 14.20 -19.75
C SER A 323 -1.51 13.68 -20.48
N PRO A 324 -2.54 14.52 -20.65
CA PRO A 324 -3.69 14.14 -21.47
C PRO A 324 -3.34 13.68 -22.89
N ALA A 325 -2.31 14.27 -23.50
CA ALA A 325 -1.86 13.93 -24.85
C ALA A 325 -1.16 12.55 -24.93
N GLU A 326 -0.54 12.11 -23.85
CA GLU A 326 0.15 10.82 -23.77
C GLU A 326 -0.81 9.65 -23.49
N SER A 327 -1.96 9.91 -22.86
CA SER A 327 -2.97 8.89 -22.52
C SER A 327 -3.75 8.47 -23.78
N LYS A 328 -3.79 7.17 -24.06
CA LYS A 328 -4.43 6.61 -25.27
C LYS A 328 -5.85 6.14 -25.04
N GLN A 329 -6.25 5.93 -23.78
CA GLN A 329 -7.56 5.41 -23.40
C GLN A 329 -7.85 5.74 -21.93
N PRO A 330 -9.11 5.63 -21.47
CA PRO A 330 -9.43 5.80 -20.05
C PRO A 330 -8.59 4.86 -19.18
N TRP A 331 -8.13 5.36 -18.03
CA TRP A 331 -7.29 4.66 -17.07
C TRP A 331 -5.83 4.43 -17.49
N ASP A 332 -5.43 4.78 -18.70
CA ASP A 332 -4.05 4.75 -19.17
C ASP A 332 -3.30 6.00 -18.66
N TYR A 333 -2.94 5.97 -17.37
CA TYR A 333 -2.46 7.15 -16.67
C TYR A 333 -0.98 7.12 -16.33
N TYR A 334 -0.36 5.93 -16.32
CA TYR A 334 1.01 5.77 -15.83
C TYR A 334 2.01 5.47 -16.94
N LYS A 335 3.14 6.15 -16.88
CA LYS A 335 4.33 5.83 -17.63
C LYS A 335 5.37 5.28 -16.65
N VAL A 336 5.84 4.05 -16.87
CA VAL A 336 6.90 3.45 -16.06
C VAL A 336 8.19 4.19 -16.33
N VAL A 337 8.76 4.78 -15.28
CA VAL A 337 10.07 5.47 -15.32
C VAL A 337 11.19 4.50 -15.00
N GLN A 338 10.97 3.66 -13.97
CA GLN A 338 11.98 2.71 -13.50
C GLN A 338 11.32 1.54 -12.79
N LYS A 339 11.81 0.34 -13.06
CA LYS A 339 11.53 -0.83 -12.26
C LYS A 339 12.50 -0.86 -11.09
N LEU A 340 11.97 -0.93 -9.88
CA LEU A 340 12.73 -0.90 -8.62
C LEU A 340 12.87 -2.32 -8.10
N LYS A 341 14.09 -2.78 -7.89
CA LYS A 341 14.33 -4.13 -7.36
C LYS A 341 13.86 -4.23 -5.91
N GLY A 342 13.10 -5.28 -5.60
CA GLY A 342 12.55 -5.49 -4.27
C GLY A 342 13.61 -5.48 -3.16
N GLU A 343 14.76 -6.10 -3.39
CA GLU A 343 15.87 -6.15 -2.43
C GLU A 343 16.47 -4.77 -2.10
N GLU A 344 16.33 -3.82 -3.01
CA GLU A 344 16.87 -2.45 -2.85
C GLU A 344 15.82 -1.49 -2.28
N VAL A 345 14.55 -1.71 -2.55
CA VAL A 345 13.47 -0.77 -2.21
C VAL A 345 12.83 -1.06 -0.85
N PHE A 346 12.77 -2.32 -0.42
CA PHE A 346 12.32 -2.66 0.93
C PHE A 346 13.44 -2.55 1.96
N THR A 347 13.07 -2.61 3.25
CA THR A 347 14.03 -2.60 4.36
C THR A 347 15.09 -3.68 4.16
N THR A 348 16.36 -3.32 4.26
CA THR A 348 17.47 -4.27 4.20
C THR A 348 17.69 -4.95 5.55
N LYS A 349 18.46 -6.04 5.57
CA LYS A 349 18.79 -6.74 6.83
C LYS A 349 19.50 -5.84 7.82
N ALA A 350 20.42 -5.01 7.35
CA ALA A 350 21.17 -4.06 8.18
C ALA A 350 20.28 -2.96 8.81
N GLU A 351 19.20 -2.59 8.13
CA GLU A 351 18.23 -1.61 8.61
C GLU A 351 17.15 -2.21 9.54
N SER A 352 16.98 -3.53 9.46
CA SER A 352 15.86 -4.21 10.13
C SER A 352 15.99 -4.20 11.65
N LYS A 353 14.86 -3.94 12.31
CA LYS A 353 14.67 -4.07 13.76
C LYS A 353 13.80 -5.28 14.12
N CYS A 354 13.47 -6.12 13.14
CA CYS A 354 12.68 -7.32 13.37
C CYS A 354 13.51 -8.41 14.05
N ALA A 355 13.10 -8.84 15.24
CA ALA A 355 13.79 -9.87 16.00
C ALA A 355 13.74 -11.27 15.33
N LEU A 356 12.83 -11.48 14.39
CA LEU A 356 12.68 -12.74 13.64
C LEU A 356 13.68 -12.87 12.50
N TRP A 357 14.21 -11.76 12.02
CA TRP A 357 15.15 -11.72 10.91
C TRP A 357 16.56 -11.44 11.41
N LYS A 358 17.24 -12.50 11.86
CA LYS A 358 18.58 -12.46 12.43
C LYS A 358 19.68 -12.66 11.37
#